data_85bfdb3a65afd2af557bdd9a31b85521
#
_entry.id   85bfdb3a65afd2af557bdd9a31b85521
#
_cell.length_a   1.000
_cell.length_b   1.000
_cell.length_c   1.000
_cell.angle_alpha   90.00
_cell.angle_beta   90.00
_cell.angle_gamma   90.00
#
_symmetry.space_group_name_H-M   'P 1'
#
loop_
_entity.id
_entity.type
_entity.pdbx_description
1 polymer ?
#
loop_
_entity_poly.entity_id
_entity_poly.type
_entity_poly.pdbx_seq_one_letter_code
_entity_poly.pdbx_strand_id
1 'polypeptide(L)'
;MAVELVKTTERTYPIYLEQDFSRLPKAMEEAGLTGRTVCIITDSNVDGLYGAQVQEALAPVSKKVHKIFFPAGEMQKNLGSTRHFYEAFFQAGLDRKSVIVALGGGVTGDMAGFAAATFLRGIAFVQIPTTLLAQVDSSVGGKVGVDFDGHKNAVGAFYQPHFVYINAKTLRTLPKREFSAG
;
A
#
# COMPACT_ATOMS: atom_id res chain seq x y z
N MET A 1 -0.30 -1.33 20.96
CA MET A 1 0.12 -0.16 20.16
C MET A 1 1.61 0.06 20.34
N ALA A 2 2.36 0.04 19.25
CA ALA A 2 3.78 0.41 19.24
C ALA A 2 4.05 1.25 17.97
N VAL A 3 5.04 2.14 18.05
CA VAL A 3 5.48 2.96 16.91
C VAL A 3 6.99 2.88 16.82
N GLU A 4 7.50 2.46 15.67
CA GLU A 4 8.91 2.41 15.34
C GLU A 4 9.23 3.43 14.25
N LEU A 5 10.41 4.04 14.29
CA LEU A 5 10.82 5.02 13.29
C LEU A 5 11.89 4.43 12.37
N VAL A 6 11.61 4.46 11.08
CA VAL A 6 12.57 4.13 10.02
C VAL A 6 13.22 5.42 9.55
N LYS A 7 14.55 5.47 9.63
CA LYS A 7 15.35 6.62 9.14
C LYS A 7 16.05 6.23 7.86
N THR A 8 15.78 6.94 6.79
CA THR A 8 16.50 6.82 5.51
C THR A 8 17.11 8.16 5.12
N THR A 9 17.90 8.21 4.07
CA THR A 9 18.46 9.45 3.53
C THR A 9 17.39 10.36 2.93
N GLU A 10 16.28 9.80 2.48
CA GLU A 10 15.20 10.53 1.82
C GLU A 10 14.11 10.97 2.79
N ARG A 11 13.76 10.11 3.74
CA ARG A 11 12.63 10.34 4.65
C ARG A 11 12.78 9.55 5.94
N THR A 12 12.31 10.12 7.04
CA THR A 12 11.99 9.37 8.26
C THR A 12 10.50 9.13 8.30
N TYR A 13 10.06 7.90 8.52
CA TYR A 13 8.66 7.55 8.59
C TYR A 13 8.36 6.56 9.71
N PRO A 14 7.16 6.61 10.32
CA PRO A 14 6.76 5.68 11.36
C PRO A 14 6.22 4.36 10.78
N ILE A 15 6.44 3.29 11.54
CA ILE A 15 5.70 2.03 11.45
C ILE A 15 4.78 1.96 12.65
N TYR A 16 3.49 1.94 12.41
CA TYR A 16 2.47 1.73 13.45
C TYR A 16 2.17 0.25 13.57
N LEU A 17 2.25 -0.30 14.78
CA LEU A 17 1.86 -1.68 15.08
C LEU A 17 0.58 -1.65 15.92
N GLU A 18 -0.52 -2.06 15.33
CA GLU A 18 -1.87 -1.93 15.85
C GLU A 18 -2.63 -3.26 15.79
N GLN A 19 -3.83 -3.28 16.40
CA GLN A 19 -4.70 -4.47 16.46
C GLN A 19 -5.93 -4.35 15.54
N ASP A 20 -6.18 -3.18 14.98
CA ASP A 20 -7.29 -2.88 14.06
C ASP A 20 -6.98 -1.63 13.24
N PHE A 21 -7.96 -1.11 12.49
CA PHE A 21 -7.78 0.08 11.67
C PHE A 21 -8.28 1.38 12.33
N SER A 22 -8.65 1.36 13.60
CA SER A 22 -9.25 2.52 14.29
C SER A 22 -8.30 3.73 14.38
N ARG A 23 -6.99 3.49 14.43
CA ARG A 23 -5.97 4.54 14.46
C ARG A 23 -5.55 5.03 13.06
N LEU A 24 -5.97 4.39 11.99
CA LEU A 24 -5.55 4.77 10.64
C LEU A 24 -5.86 6.24 10.28
N PRO A 25 -7.04 6.80 10.65
CA PRO A 25 -7.30 8.23 10.47
C PRO A 25 -6.28 9.14 11.16
N LYS A 26 -5.88 8.77 12.38
CA LYS A 26 -4.88 9.52 13.15
C LYS A 26 -3.49 9.44 12.52
N ALA A 27 -3.11 8.29 11.99
CA ALA A 27 -1.85 8.12 11.25
C ALA A 27 -1.82 8.99 9.98
N MET A 28 -2.93 9.11 9.26
CA MET A 28 -3.07 10.02 8.11
C MET A 28 -2.90 11.49 8.53
N GLU A 29 -3.49 11.88 9.66
CA GLU A 29 -3.37 13.23 10.22
C GLU A 29 -1.91 13.54 10.61
N GLU A 30 -1.26 12.65 11.35
CA GLU A 30 0.14 12.78 11.77
C GLU A 30 1.11 12.87 10.58
N ALA A 31 0.79 12.20 9.48
CA ALA A 31 1.55 12.26 8.21
C ALA A 31 1.23 13.50 7.34
N GLY A 32 0.27 14.35 7.73
CA GLY A 32 -0.15 15.51 6.93
C GLY A 32 -0.87 15.14 5.63
N LEU A 33 -1.58 14.01 5.61
CA LEU A 33 -2.24 13.46 4.42
C LEU A 33 -3.77 13.63 4.42
N THR A 34 -4.33 14.33 5.40
CA THR A 34 -5.78 14.58 5.49
C THR A 34 -6.30 15.52 4.41
N GLY A 35 -7.58 15.41 4.08
CA GLY A 35 -8.25 16.25 3.08
C GLY A 35 -7.83 15.98 1.63
N ARG A 36 -7.06 14.93 1.38
CA ARG A 36 -6.60 14.53 0.06
C ARG A 36 -7.51 13.48 -0.57
N THR A 37 -7.48 13.37 -1.89
CA THR A 37 -8.08 12.22 -2.59
C THR A 37 -7.19 11.00 -2.36
N VAL A 38 -7.79 9.91 -1.90
CA VAL A 38 -7.12 8.64 -1.61
C VAL A 38 -7.55 7.58 -2.61
N CYS A 39 -6.59 6.78 -3.08
CA CYS A 39 -6.87 5.57 -3.86
C CYS A 39 -6.26 4.36 -3.16
N ILE A 40 -7.11 3.45 -2.71
CA ILE A 40 -6.71 2.16 -2.15
C ILE A 40 -6.46 1.21 -3.32
N ILE A 41 -5.28 0.58 -3.34
CA ILE A 41 -4.96 -0.54 -4.24
C ILE A 41 -4.88 -1.81 -3.39
N THR A 42 -5.64 -2.83 -3.78
CA THR A 42 -5.72 -4.10 -3.07
C THR A 42 -5.91 -5.27 -4.05
N ASP A 43 -5.68 -6.48 -3.61
CA ASP A 43 -6.02 -7.67 -4.40
C ASP A 43 -7.41 -8.21 -4.05
N SER A 44 -7.96 -9.09 -4.91
CA SER A 44 -9.30 -9.64 -4.77
C SER A 44 -9.54 -10.41 -3.46
N ASN A 45 -8.52 -11.02 -2.87
CA ASN A 45 -8.65 -11.75 -1.60
C ASN A 45 -8.71 -10.78 -0.42
N VAL A 46 -7.80 -9.83 -0.40
CA VAL A 46 -7.68 -8.84 0.69
C VAL A 46 -8.83 -7.83 0.66
N ASP A 47 -9.31 -7.47 -0.53
CA ASP A 47 -10.49 -6.59 -0.66
C ASP A 47 -11.72 -7.16 0.05
N GLY A 48 -12.01 -8.43 -0.16
CA GLY A 48 -13.14 -9.11 0.49
C GLY A 48 -13.04 -9.18 2.02
N LEU A 49 -11.82 -9.14 2.56
CA LEU A 49 -11.57 -9.24 4.01
C LEU A 49 -11.51 -7.87 4.70
N TYR A 50 -10.83 -6.90 4.09
CA TYR A 50 -10.44 -5.65 4.76
C TYR A 50 -10.75 -4.38 3.95
N GLY A 51 -11.08 -4.49 2.66
CA GLY A 51 -11.24 -3.34 1.78
C GLY A 51 -12.28 -2.34 2.28
N ALA A 52 -13.46 -2.82 2.73
CA ALA A 52 -14.51 -1.97 3.28
C ALA A 52 -14.08 -1.29 4.58
N GLN A 53 -13.44 -2.03 5.51
CA GLN A 53 -12.98 -1.49 6.80
C GLN A 53 -11.96 -0.36 6.62
N VAL A 54 -11.00 -0.53 5.71
CA VAL A 54 -9.98 0.50 5.44
C VAL A 54 -10.61 1.70 4.73
N GLN A 55 -11.53 1.48 3.80
CA GLN A 55 -12.26 2.55 3.14
C GLN A 55 -13.09 3.39 4.11
N GLU A 56 -13.81 2.73 5.02
CA GLU A 56 -14.58 3.39 6.10
C GLU A 56 -13.68 4.19 7.05
N ALA A 57 -12.52 3.62 7.44
CA ALA A 57 -11.58 4.30 8.31
C ALA A 57 -10.97 5.56 7.65
N LEU A 58 -10.73 5.53 6.35
CA LEU A 58 -10.13 6.66 5.61
C LEU A 58 -11.15 7.74 5.21
N ALA A 59 -12.42 7.41 5.07
CA ALA A 59 -13.45 8.33 4.58
C ALA A 59 -13.55 9.64 5.40
N PRO A 60 -13.54 9.63 6.75
CA PRO A 60 -13.69 10.87 7.54
C PRO A 60 -12.53 11.86 7.37
N VAL A 61 -11.35 11.41 6.99
CA VAL A 61 -10.12 12.23 6.90
C VAL A 61 -9.67 12.50 5.46
N SER A 62 -10.42 12.02 4.49
CA SER A 62 -10.11 12.14 3.07
C SER A 62 -11.13 13.01 2.34
N LYS A 63 -10.72 13.72 1.28
CA LYS A 63 -11.63 14.42 0.38
C LYS A 63 -12.54 13.43 -0.36
N LYS A 64 -11.97 12.34 -0.83
CA LYS A 64 -12.64 11.23 -1.51
C LYS A 64 -11.78 9.98 -1.39
N VAL A 65 -12.41 8.81 -1.27
CA VAL A 65 -11.72 7.52 -1.27
C VAL A 65 -12.17 6.71 -2.47
N HIS A 66 -11.23 6.37 -3.34
CA HIS A 66 -11.39 5.42 -4.42
C HIS A 66 -10.75 4.10 -4.04
N LYS A 67 -11.21 3.02 -4.63
CA LYS A 67 -10.62 1.69 -4.45
C LYS A 67 -10.50 0.99 -5.80
N ILE A 68 -9.33 0.41 -6.03
CA ILE A 68 -9.01 -0.43 -7.19
C ILE A 68 -8.59 -1.78 -6.63
N PHE A 69 -9.19 -2.86 -7.13
CA PHE A 69 -8.71 -4.19 -6.84
C PHE A 69 -8.32 -4.92 -8.13
N PHE A 70 -7.38 -5.84 -8.01
CA PHE A 70 -6.88 -6.68 -9.10
C PHE A 70 -6.92 -8.15 -8.67
N PRO A 71 -6.89 -9.12 -9.61
CA PRO A 71 -6.85 -10.54 -9.26
C PRO A 71 -5.62 -10.85 -8.40
N ALA A 72 -5.81 -11.59 -7.30
CA ALA A 72 -4.69 -11.97 -6.44
C ALA A 72 -3.69 -12.87 -7.18
N GLY A 73 -2.40 -12.72 -6.87
CA GLY A 73 -1.33 -13.60 -7.34
C GLY A 73 -0.14 -12.87 -7.96
N GLU A 74 1.03 -13.52 -7.89
CA GLU A 74 2.32 -13.01 -8.39
C GLU A 74 2.28 -12.69 -9.90
N MET A 75 1.47 -13.41 -10.68
CA MET A 75 1.34 -13.18 -12.12
C MET A 75 0.83 -11.77 -12.48
N GLN A 76 0.21 -11.10 -11.52
CA GLN A 76 -0.26 -9.71 -11.69
C GLN A 76 0.85 -8.69 -11.53
N LYS A 77 2.01 -9.08 -11.00
CA LYS A 77 3.14 -8.17 -10.71
C LYS A 77 3.90 -7.79 -11.99
N ASN A 78 3.28 -6.98 -12.84
CA ASN A 78 3.81 -6.60 -14.14
C ASN A 78 3.43 -5.17 -14.57
N LEU A 79 4.05 -4.66 -15.64
CA LEU A 79 3.77 -3.33 -16.18
C LEU A 79 2.34 -3.17 -16.72
N GLY A 80 1.71 -4.25 -17.20
CA GLY A 80 0.32 -4.23 -17.66
C GLY A 80 -0.65 -3.87 -16.54
N SER A 81 -0.51 -4.49 -15.38
CA SER A 81 -1.29 -4.16 -14.18
C SER A 81 -1.03 -2.73 -13.72
N THR A 82 0.22 -2.28 -13.72
CA THR A 82 0.58 -0.91 -13.38
C THR A 82 -0.06 0.11 -14.33
N ARG A 83 -0.10 -0.19 -15.63
CA ARG A 83 -0.79 0.65 -16.61
C ARG A 83 -2.27 0.80 -16.28
N HIS A 84 -2.97 -0.27 -15.91
CA HIS A 84 -4.37 -0.20 -15.48
C HIS A 84 -4.55 0.69 -14.25
N PHE A 85 -3.58 0.68 -13.32
CA PHE A 85 -3.63 1.62 -12.19
C PHE A 85 -3.56 3.07 -12.65
N TYR A 86 -2.67 3.42 -13.59
CA TYR A 86 -2.60 4.79 -14.12
C TYR A 86 -3.89 5.23 -14.81
N GLU A 87 -4.48 4.35 -15.63
CA GLU A 87 -5.76 4.62 -16.30
C GLU A 87 -6.85 4.88 -15.26
N ALA A 88 -6.94 4.07 -14.22
CA ALA A 88 -7.90 4.25 -13.13
C ALA A 88 -7.63 5.53 -12.30
N PHE A 89 -6.36 5.89 -12.07
CA PHE A 89 -5.99 7.13 -11.38
C PHE A 89 -6.48 8.36 -12.13
N PHE A 90 -6.29 8.41 -13.44
CA PHE A 90 -6.82 9.50 -14.27
C PHE A 90 -8.34 9.55 -14.28
N GLN A 91 -9.01 8.41 -14.40
CA GLN A 91 -10.48 8.33 -14.33
C GLN A 91 -11.02 8.78 -12.97
N ALA A 92 -10.32 8.49 -11.89
CA ALA A 92 -10.66 8.91 -10.54
C ALA A 92 -10.28 10.37 -10.22
N GLY A 93 -9.61 11.06 -11.15
CA GLY A 93 -9.18 12.45 -10.98
C GLY A 93 -8.08 12.64 -9.95
N LEU A 94 -7.18 11.66 -9.80
CA LEU A 94 -6.01 11.79 -8.93
C LEU A 94 -5.07 12.86 -9.47
N ASP A 95 -4.47 13.60 -8.56
CA ASP A 95 -3.51 14.67 -8.80
C ASP A 95 -2.23 14.47 -7.98
N ARG A 96 -1.30 15.42 -8.05
CA ARG A 96 -0.04 15.38 -7.32
C ARG A 96 -0.18 15.41 -5.79
N LYS A 97 -1.35 15.81 -5.27
CA LYS A 97 -1.65 15.84 -3.83
C LYS A 97 -2.33 14.57 -3.35
N SER A 98 -2.74 13.71 -4.26
CA SER A 98 -3.45 12.47 -3.95
C SER A 98 -2.53 11.47 -3.24
N VAL A 99 -3.14 10.46 -2.61
CA VAL A 99 -2.43 9.45 -1.81
C VAL A 99 -2.78 8.05 -2.33
N ILE A 100 -1.78 7.24 -2.58
CA ILE A 100 -1.94 5.80 -2.83
C ILE A 100 -1.81 5.05 -1.50
N VAL A 101 -2.75 4.18 -1.22
CA VAL A 101 -2.74 3.28 -0.07
C VAL A 101 -2.67 1.84 -0.58
N ALA A 102 -1.54 1.18 -0.35
CA ALA A 102 -1.37 -0.24 -0.67
C ALA A 102 -1.91 -1.10 0.47
N LEU A 103 -2.99 -1.83 0.24
CA LEU A 103 -3.60 -2.74 1.21
C LEU A 103 -3.43 -4.18 0.72
N GLY A 104 -2.46 -4.92 1.25
CA GLY A 104 -2.21 -6.29 0.81
C GLY A 104 -0.84 -6.85 1.17
N GLY A 105 -0.46 -7.93 0.51
CA GLY A 105 0.87 -8.54 0.62
C GLY A 105 1.94 -7.80 -0.18
N GLY A 106 3.11 -8.44 -0.34
CA GLY A 106 4.26 -7.86 -1.04
C GLY A 106 3.97 -7.50 -2.50
N VAL A 107 3.20 -8.31 -3.23
CA VAL A 107 2.80 -8.02 -4.61
C VAL A 107 2.06 -6.69 -4.70
N THR A 108 1.07 -6.49 -3.83
CA THR A 108 0.28 -5.25 -3.77
C THR A 108 1.14 -4.06 -3.38
N GLY A 109 1.98 -4.21 -2.35
CA GLY A 109 2.87 -3.15 -1.87
C GLY A 109 3.85 -2.70 -2.94
N ASP A 110 4.49 -3.64 -3.64
CA ASP A 110 5.46 -3.36 -4.68
C ASP A 110 4.84 -2.67 -5.89
N MET A 111 3.70 -3.18 -6.39
CA MET A 111 3.02 -2.57 -7.55
C MET A 111 2.43 -1.20 -7.23
N ALA A 112 1.76 -1.06 -6.09
CA ALA A 112 1.16 0.20 -5.68
C ALA A 112 2.22 1.26 -5.39
N GLY A 113 3.32 0.87 -4.75
CA GLY A 113 4.45 1.75 -4.49
C GLY A 113 5.15 2.19 -5.78
N PHE A 114 5.33 1.29 -6.73
CA PHE A 114 5.88 1.61 -8.05
C PHE A 114 4.96 2.57 -8.83
N ALA A 115 3.64 2.31 -8.79
CA ALA A 115 2.67 3.21 -9.41
C ALA A 115 2.69 4.60 -8.76
N ALA A 116 2.77 4.68 -7.42
CA ALA A 116 2.89 5.95 -6.71
C ALA A 116 4.18 6.70 -7.04
N ALA A 117 5.30 5.99 -7.15
CA ALA A 117 6.62 6.56 -7.48
C ALA A 117 6.67 7.17 -8.89
N THR A 118 5.91 6.63 -9.82
CA THR A 118 5.98 6.98 -11.24
C THR A 118 4.83 7.85 -11.72
N PHE A 119 3.64 7.73 -11.11
CA PHE A 119 2.48 8.55 -11.47
C PHE A 119 2.76 10.03 -11.15
N LEU A 120 2.63 10.90 -12.15
CA LEU A 120 2.90 12.35 -12.07
C LEU A 120 4.29 12.70 -11.49
N ARG A 121 5.27 11.81 -11.64
CA ARG A 121 6.64 11.87 -11.09
C ARG A 121 6.71 11.69 -9.58
N GLY A 122 5.74 11.04 -8.98
CA GLY A 122 5.69 10.68 -7.57
C GLY A 122 4.57 11.39 -6.81
N ILE A 123 3.71 10.58 -6.17
CA ILE A 123 2.67 11.05 -5.27
C ILE A 123 2.77 10.34 -3.92
N ALA A 124 2.08 10.83 -2.91
CA ALA A 124 2.15 10.25 -1.56
C ALA A 124 1.74 8.78 -1.54
N PHE A 125 2.43 7.99 -0.72
CA PHE A 125 2.28 6.54 -0.63
C PHE A 125 2.25 6.07 0.82
N VAL A 126 1.37 5.13 1.13
CA VAL A 126 1.18 4.48 2.44
C VAL A 126 1.09 2.97 2.24
N GLN A 127 1.73 2.22 3.13
CA GLN A 127 1.70 0.75 3.15
C GLN A 127 0.81 0.24 4.29
N ILE A 128 -0.11 -0.65 3.97
CA ILE A 128 -0.91 -1.44 4.93
C ILE A 128 -0.68 -2.93 4.62
N PRO A 129 0.45 -3.51 5.09
CA PRO A 129 0.81 -4.89 4.79
C PRO A 129 -0.08 -5.88 5.55
N THR A 130 -0.55 -6.93 4.87
CA THR A 130 -1.46 -7.94 5.42
C THR A 130 -0.89 -9.34 5.51
N THR A 131 0.29 -9.59 4.91
CA THR A 131 1.02 -10.87 5.04
C THR A 131 2.18 -10.72 6.00
N LEU A 132 2.64 -11.83 6.61
CA LEU A 132 3.77 -11.78 7.54
C LEU A 132 5.02 -11.25 6.85
N LEU A 133 5.38 -11.78 5.68
CA LEU A 133 6.54 -11.31 4.90
C LEU A 133 6.46 -9.80 4.61
N ALA A 134 5.28 -9.30 4.25
CA ALA A 134 5.12 -7.88 3.99
C ALA A 134 5.24 -7.03 5.26
N GLN A 135 4.75 -7.52 6.40
CA GLN A 135 4.83 -6.81 7.68
C GLN A 135 6.26 -6.70 8.21
N VAL A 136 7.09 -7.75 8.01
CA VAL A 136 8.45 -7.81 8.60
C VAL A 136 9.55 -7.42 7.62
N ASP A 137 9.30 -7.38 6.32
CA ASP A 137 10.32 -7.15 5.29
C ASP A 137 9.87 -6.22 4.16
N SER A 138 8.97 -6.65 3.26
CA SER A 138 8.79 -5.97 1.98
C SER A 138 8.13 -4.59 2.06
N SER A 139 7.43 -4.25 3.14
CA SER A 139 6.88 -2.91 3.35
C SER A 139 7.91 -1.88 3.85
N VAL A 140 9.13 -2.31 4.15
CA VAL A 140 10.19 -1.48 4.73
C VAL A 140 11.36 -1.37 3.75
N GLY A 141 11.98 -0.20 3.67
CA GLY A 141 13.15 0.04 2.82
C GLY A 141 12.85 0.63 1.45
N GLY A 142 11.57 0.78 1.07
CA GLY A 142 11.16 1.52 -0.12
C GLY A 142 11.47 0.84 -1.45
N LYS A 143 11.81 -0.44 -1.46
CA LYS A 143 11.96 -1.19 -2.71
C LYS A 143 10.58 -1.48 -3.28
N VAL A 144 10.25 -0.87 -4.40
CA VAL A 144 8.99 -1.07 -5.11
C VAL A 144 9.26 -1.39 -6.57
N GLY A 145 8.42 -2.23 -7.17
CA GLY A 145 8.69 -2.64 -8.55
C GLY A 145 7.81 -3.78 -9.03
N VAL A 146 8.07 -4.16 -10.28
CA VAL A 146 7.34 -5.20 -10.98
C VAL A 146 8.29 -6.13 -11.73
N ASP A 147 7.79 -7.28 -12.09
CA ASP A 147 8.49 -8.23 -12.93
C ASP A 147 8.42 -7.80 -14.40
N PHE A 148 9.43 -8.13 -15.16
CA PHE A 148 9.50 -7.79 -16.57
C PHE A 148 10.23 -8.89 -17.36
N ASP A 149 9.59 -9.38 -18.40
CA ASP A 149 10.16 -10.35 -19.35
C ASP A 149 10.80 -11.56 -18.66
N GLY A 150 10.09 -12.16 -17.69
CA GLY A 150 10.54 -13.31 -16.91
C GLY A 150 11.56 -13.01 -15.80
N HIS A 151 11.98 -11.76 -15.66
CA HIS A 151 12.88 -11.31 -14.61
C HIS A 151 12.10 -10.71 -13.43
N LYS A 152 12.29 -11.26 -12.23
CA LYS A 152 11.64 -10.77 -11.01
C LYS A 152 12.20 -9.42 -10.59
N ASN A 153 11.30 -8.51 -10.19
CA ASN A 153 11.63 -7.20 -9.65
C ASN A 153 12.58 -6.37 -10.53
N ALA A 154 12.51 -6.56 -11.86
CA ALA A 154 13.46 -5.98 -12.79
C ALA A 154 13.22 -4.49 -13.09
N VAL A 155 11.99 -4.02 -12.95
CA VAL A 155 11.61 -2.63 -13.18
C VAL A 155 11.02 -2.05 -11.90
N GLY A 156 11.64 -1.01 -11.36
CA GLY A 156 11.21 -0.48 -10.09
C GLY A 156 11.88 0.84 -9.72
N ALA A 157 11.66 1.24 -8.48
CA ALA A 157 12.22 2.44 -7.88
C ALA A 157 12.52 2.20 -6.39
N PHE A 158 13.34 3.08 -5.83
CA PHE A 158 13.38 3.27 -4.37
C PHE A 158 12.42 4.39 -4.03
N TYR A 159 11.37 4.08 -3.30
CA TYR A 159 10.32 5.04 -2.98
C TYR A 159 9.78 4.80 -1.57
N GLN A 160 10.10 5.67 -0.64
CA GLN A 160 9.75 5.50 0.77
C GLN A 160 8.28 5.86 1.03
N PRO A 161 7.53 5.04 1.78
CA PRO A 161 6.18 5.39 2.19
C PRO A 161 6.17 6.55 3.20
N HIS A 162 5.03 7.22 3.34
CA HIS A 162 4.82 8.21 4.39
C HIS A 162 4.68 7.55 5.76
N PHE A 163 4.11 6.38 5.81
CA PHE A 163 4.11 5.47 6.97
C PHE A 163 3.77 4.05 6.53
N VAL A 164 4.05 3.11 7.42
CA VAL A 164 3.58 1.73 7.34
C VAL A 164 2.60 1.50 8.49
N TYR A 165 1.43 0.95 8.19
CA TYR A 165 0.39 0.65 9.18
C TYR A 165 0.15 -0.85 9.23
N ILE A 166 0.60 -1.50 10.30
CA ILE A 166 0.47 -2.94 10.52
C ILE A 166 -0.70 -3.19 11.45
N ASN A 167 -1.75 -3.85 10.94
CA ASN A 167 -2.77 -4.46 11.77
C ASN A 167 -2.41 -5.94 11.97
N ALA A 168 -1.89 -6.30 13.14
CA ALA A 168 -1.44 -7.66 13.42
C ALA A 168 -2.55 -8.72 13.31
N LYS A 169 -3.82 -8.34 13.46
CA LYS A 169 -4.95 -9.27 13.31
C LYS A 169 -5.16 -9.76 11.86
N THR A 170 -4.61 -9.09 10.86
CA THR A 170 -4.69 -9.56 9.47
C THR A 170 -4.01 -10.92 9.30
N LEU A 171 -3.04 -11.25 10.13
CA LEU A 171 -2.36 -12.56 10.11
C LEU A 171 -3.28 -13.72 10.48
N ARG A 172 -4.41 -13.47 11.14
CA ARG A 172 -5.38 -14.53 11.51
C ARG A 172 -6.12 -15.11 10.30
N THR A 173 -6.26 -14.34 9.24
CA THR A 173 -6.92 -14.77 8.00
C THR A 173 -5.92 -15.22 6.95
N LEU A 174 -4.62 -15.12 7.24
CA LEU A 174 -3.57 -15.53 6.32
C LEU A 174 -3.51 -17.07 6.23
N PRO A 175 -3.53 -17.67 5.02
CA PRO A 175 -3.34 -19.09 4.87
C PRO A 175 -2.03 -19.58 5.50
N LYS A 176 -2.03 -20.76 6.11
CA LYS A 176 -0.85 -21.34 6.80
C LYS A 176 0.41 -21.33 5.92
N ARG A 177 0.26 -21.61 4.63
CA ARG A 177 1.37 -21.61 3.67
C ARG A 177 2.02 -20.22 3.59
N GLU A 178 1.22 -19.19 3.47
CA GLU A 178 1.71 -17.79 3.39
C GLU A 178 2.30 -17.30 4.72
N PHE A 179 1.75 -17.77 5.83
CA PHE A 179 2.31 -17.49 7.16
C PHE A 179 3.69 -18.13 7.33
N SER A 180 3.87 -19.36 6.85
CA SER A 180 5.16 -20.07 6.95
C SER A 180 6.22 -19.57 5.97
N ALA A 181 5.84 -18.79 4.96
CA ALA A 181 6.75 -18.19 3.99
C ALA A 181 7.36 -16.85 4.46
N GLY A 182 6.80 -16.24 5.48
CA GLY A 182 7.31 -15.04 6.16
C GLY A 182 8.07 -15.37 7.42
#